data_b135791a2746f8b06f0938794846fe3b
#
_entry.id   b135791a2746f8b06f0938794846fe3b
#
_cell.length_a   1.000
_cell.length_b   1.000
_cell.length_c   1.000
_cell.angle_alpha   90.00
_cell.angle_beta   90.00
_cell.angle_gamma   90.00
#
_symmetry.space_group_name_H-M   'P 1'
#
loop_
_entity.id
_entity.type
_entity.pdbx_description
1 polymer ?
#
loop_
_entity_poly.entity_id
_entity_poly.type
_entity_poly.pdbx_seq_one_letter_code
_entity_poly.pdbx_strand_id
1 'polypeptide(L)'
;MKSTRGNGSLLPIEDCYLEIPGYKNGDGPNGSQIVMNNLPDISDTKSAVYNGEAIISRSSPLHTYSHSDTRNITVTFHFLITQSGDAQKNLNHLRAIESCVYPRNGGESYVPPVICKLKCGQILADDTLCVILQNYSVTFPTEVAWDEATFCPYRFD
;
A
#
# COMPACT_ATOMS: atom_id res chain seq x y z
N MET A 1 -20.94 -15.26 1.93
CA MET A 1 -20.83 -15.00 3.39
C MET A 1 -19.44 -14.42 3.61
N LYS A 2 -19.30 -13.12 3.90
CA LYS A 2 -18.00 -12.50 4.10
C LYS A 2 -17.41 -12.97 5.41
N SER A 3 -16.25 -13.61 5.35
CA SER A 3 -15.55 -14.11 6.54
C SER A 3 -14.94 -12.93 7.29
N THR A 4 -15.47 -12.60 8.44
CA THR A 4 -14.83 -11.73 9.40
C THR A 4 -13.85 -12.55 10.22
N ARG A 5 -12.55 -12.40 10.01
CA ARG A 5 -11.56 -12.91 10.94
C ARG A 5 -11.68 -12.13 12.24
N GLY A 6 -12.19 -12.81 13.26
CA GLY A 6 -12.39 -12.20 14.56
C GLY A 6 -11.08 -11.81 15.20
N ASN A 7 -10.91 -10.58 15.43
CA ASN A 7 -10.10 -9.95 16.46
C ASN A 7 -10.54 -8.50 16.65
N GLY A 8 -11.84 -8.27 16.70
CA GLY A 8 -12.39 -6.93 16.88
C GLY A 8 -12.33 -6.03 15.64
N SER A 9 -11.86 -6.54 14.51
CA SER A 9 -11.87 -5.80 13.26
C SER A 9 -13.28 -5.75 12.68
N LEU A 10 -13.83 -4.57 12.58
CA LEU A 10 -15.12 -4.30 11.97
C LEU A 10 -15.07 -4.36 10.43
N LEU A 11 -13.88 -4.39 9.83
CA LEU A 11 -13.69 -4.45 8.39
C LEU A 11 -13.48 -5.90 7.93
N PRO A 12 -14.18 -6.36 6.88
CA PRO A 12 -13.84 -7.60 6.21
C PRO A 12 -12.42 -7.47 5.63
N ILE A 13 -11.52 -8.37 6.03
CA ILE A 13 -10.12 -8.36 5.53
C ILE A 13 -10.09 -8.50 4.00
N GLU A 14 -11.05 -9.19 3.42
CA GLU A 14 -11.22 -9.35 1.97
C GLU A 14 -11.44 -8.03 1.23
N ASP A 15 -11.88 -6.98 1.92
CA ASP A 15 -12.02 -5.64 1.35
C ASP A 15 -10.73 -4.78 1.48
N CYS A 16 -9.64 -5.35 2.04
CA CYS A 16 -8.33 -4.71 2.09
C CYS A 16 -7.36 -5.46 1.19
N TYR A 17 -7.10 -4.91 0.00
CA TYR A 17 -6.20 -5.52 -0.96
C TYR A 17 -5.50 -4.49 -1.85
N LEU A 18 -4.34 -4.89 -2.35
CA LEU A 18 -3.64 -4.21 -3.43
C LEU A 18 -3.75 -5.06 -4.70
N GLU A 19 -4.35 -4.53 -5.76
CA GLU A 19 -4.43 -5.18 -7.05
C GLU A 19 -3.31 -4.69 -7.97
N ILE A 20 -2.50 -5.63 -8.46
CA ILE A 20 -1.37 -5.38 -9.34
C ILE A 20 -1.68 -5.97 -10.72
N PRO A 21 -1.83 -5.15 -11.76
CA PRO A 21 -2.09 -5.65 -13.11
C PRO A 21 -0.98 -6.56 -13.62
N GLY A 22 -1.37 -7.77 -14.05
CA GLY A 22 -0.44 -8.78 -14.59
C GLY A 22 0.20 -9.70 -13.53
N TYR A 23 -0.06 -9.49 -12.26
CA TYR A 23 0.28 -10.45 -11.22
C TYR A 23 -0.69 -11.66 -11.26
N LYS A 24 -0.17 -12.87 -11.08
CA LYS A 24 -0.95 -14.12 -11.22
C LYS A 24 -0.86 -15.06 -10.01
N ASN A 25 0.06 -14.80 -9.10
CA ASN A 25 0.31 -15.64 -7.93
C ASN A 25 -0.33 -15.09 -6.65
N GLY A 26 -1.29 -14.18 -6.80
CA GLY A 26 -2.00 -13.56 -5.70
C GLY A 26 -3.35 -14.19 -5.42
N ASP A 27 -4.12 -13.47 -4.62
CA ASP A 27 -5.50 -13.80 -4.24
C ASP A 27 -6.51 -13.19 -5.23
N GLY A 28 -7.78 -13.45 -4.95
CA GLY A 28 -8.87 -12.94 -5.76
C GLY A 28 -9.14 -13.74 -7.04
N PRO A 29 -10.19 -13.38 -7.78
CA PRO A 29 -10.70 -14.18 -8.90
C PRO A 29 -9.71 -14.32 -10.05
N ASN A 30 -8.80 -13.39 -10.23
CA ASN A 30 -7.79 -13.40 -11.30
C ASN A 30 -6.36 -13.64 -10.79
N GLY A 31 -6.17 -13.88 -9.48
CA GLY A 31 -4.85 -14.00 -8.86
C GLY A 31 -4.03 -12.72 -8.87
N SER A 32 -4.65 -11.57 -9.11
CA SER A 32 -3.96 -10.27 -9.23
C SER A 32 -3.97 -9.45 -7.94
N GLN A 33 -4.61 -9.95 -6.89
CA GLN A 33 -4.80 -9.25 -5.63
C GLN A 33 -3.84 -9.76 -4.56
N ILE A 34 -3.28 -8.84 -3.81
CA ILE A 34 -2.59 -9.12 -2.56
C ILE A 34 -3.55 -8.76 -1.44
N VAL A 35 -4.21 -9.76 -0.87
CA VAL A 35 -5.13 -9.57 0.24
C VAL A 35 -4.35 -9.49 1.53
N MET A 36 -4.64 -8.46 2.32
CA MET A 36 -3.95 -8.22 3.59
C MET A 36 -4.49 -9.14 4.67
N ASN A 37 -3.62 -9.96 5.25
CA ASN A 37 -3.99 -10.87 6.34
C ASN A 37 -4.29 -10.15 7.65
N ASN A 38 -3.69 -9.00 7.85
CA ASN A 38 -3.96 -8.07 8.94
C ASN A 38 -4.36 -6.71 8.40
N LEU A 39 -5.03 -5.92 9.21
CA LEU A 39 -5.30 -4.54 8.87
C LEU A 39 -3.99 -3.78 8.69
N PRO A 40 -3.80 -3.10 7.57
CA PRO A 40 -2.61 -2.30 7.36
C PRO A 40 -2.66 -1.01 8.20
N ASP A 41 -1.50 -0.49 8.52
CA ASP A 41 -1.39 0.88 9.03
C ASP A 41 -1.44 1.84 7.84
N ILE A 42 -2.38 2.76 7.86
CA ILE A 42 -2.61 3.71 6.76
C ILE A 42 -2.44 5.13 7.27
N SER A 43 -1.60 5.89 6.58
CA SER A 43 -1.46 7.32 6.75
C SER A 43 -1.77 8.01 5.42
N ASP A 44 -2.75 8.90 5.43
CA ASP A 44 -3.22 9.63 4.24
C ASP A 44 -3.00 11.13 4.46
N THR A 45 -2.22 11.74 3.58
CA THR A 45 -1.86 13.15 3.68
C THR A 45 -2.15 13.87 2.38
N LYS A 46 -2.79 15.02 2.52
CA LYS A 46 -3.04 15.97 1.43
C LYS A 46 -2.93 17.38 1.97
N SER A 47 -2.19 18.23 1.29
CA SER A 47 -2.02 19.63 1.67
C SER A 47 -2.56 20.59 0.61
N ALA A 48 -2.87 21.80 1.04
CA ALA A 48 -3.21 22.91 0.17
C ALA A 48 -2.23 24.06 0.43
N VAL A 49 -1.75 24.65 -0.64
CA VAL A 49 -0.79 25.76 -0.59
C VAL A 49 -1.54 27.09 -0.75
N TYR A 50 -1.30 27.99 0.20
CA TYR A 50 -1.83 29.34 0.20
C TYR A 50 -0.68 30.34 0.16
N ASN A 51 -0.79 31.33 -0.71
CA ASN A 51 0.12 32.46 -0.75
C ASN A 51 -0.40 33.56 0.18
N GLY A 52 0.47 34.06 1.06
CA GLY A 52 0.14 35.17 1.94
C GLY A 52 0.70 36.47 1.40
N GLU A 53 -0.15 37.47 1.17
CA GLU A 53 0.25 38.82 0.77
C GLU A 53 0.02 39.78 1.95
N ALA A 54 1.11 40.47 2.36
CA ALA A 54 1.02 41.53 3.36
C ALA A 54 0.49 42.80 2.71
N ILE A 55 -0.68 43.24 3.14
CA ILE A 55 -1.29 44.48 2.68
C ILE A 55 -1.05 45.55 3.75
N ILE A 56 -0.57 46.72 3.34
CA ILE A 56 -0.36 47.88 4.23
C ILE A 56 -1.67 48.25 4.93
N SER A 57 -1.61 48.47 6.23
CA SER A 57 -2.74 48.80 7.08
C SER A 57 -3.71 47.66 7.41
N ARG A 58 -3.37 46.42 7.12
CA ARG A 58 -4.09 45.23 7.61
C ARG A 58 -3.33 44.55 8.74
N SER A 59 -4.05 44.11 9.76
CA SER A 59 -3.48 43.36 10.90
C SER A 59 -3.13 41.93 10.57
N SER A 60 -3.61 41.37 9.44
CA SER A 60 -3.34 40.01 8.99
C SER A 60 -3.15 39.97 7.48
N PRO A 61 -2.26 39.08 6.96
CA PRO A 61 -2.06 38.92 5.53
C PRO A 61 -3.32 38.36 4.85
N LEU A 62 -3.48 38.71 3.58
CA LEU A 62 -4.49 38.09 2.73
C LEU A 62 -3.96 36.76 2.20
N HIS A 63 -4.67 35.68 2.48
CA HIS A 63 -4.33 34.35 1.99
C HIS A 63 -5.12 34.03 0.73
N THR A 64 -4.40 33.78 -0.38
CA THR A 64 -4.97 33.32 -1.65
C THR A 64 -4.59 31.87 -1.88
N TYR A 65 -5.57 31.05 -2.26
CA TYR A 65 -5.33 29.65 -2.61
C TYR A 65 -4.48 29.58 -3.90
N SER A 66 -3.42 28.78 -3.87
CA SER A 66 -2.56 28.53 -5.04
C SER A 66 -2.91 27.20 -5.70
N HIS A 67 -2.66 26.10 -5.00
CA HIS A 67 -2.93 24.75 -5.50
C HIS A 67 -3.05 23.77 -4.34
N SER A 68 -3.54 22.58 -4.64
CA SER A 68 -3.48 21.43 -3.73
C SER A 68 -2.37 20.50 -4.15
N ASP A 69 -1.60 20.02 -3.18
CA ASP A 69 -0.56 19.02 -3.41
C ASP A 69 -1.16 17.65 -3.75
N THR A 70 -0.31 16.79 -4.31
CA THR A 70 -0.65 15.41 -4.58
C THR A 70 -0.97 14.67 -3.27
N ARG A 71 -2.01 13.86 -3.29
CA ARG A 71 -2.35 12.99 -2.17
C ARG A 71 -1.28 11.90 -2.00
N ASN A 72 -0.69 11.83 -0.81
CA ASN A 72 0.31 10.83 -0.46
C ASN A 72 -0.29 9.87 0.56
N ILE A 73 -0.23 8.58 0.24
CA ILE A 73 -0.74 7.53 1.09
C ILE A 73 0.43 6.60 1.42
N THR A 74 0.69 6.43 2.71
CA THR A 74 1.64 5.44 3.22
C THR A 74 0.86 4.28 3.79
N VAL A 75 1.16 3.08 3.31
CA VAL A 75 0.50 1.85 3.75
C VAL A 75 1.56 0.86 4.20
N THR A 76 1.48 0.40 5.43
CA THR A 76 2.34 -0.64 5.98
C THR A 76 1.59 -1.97 5.98
N PHE A 77 2.08 -2.93 5.22
CA PHE A 77 1.55 -4.29 5.17
C PHE A 77 2.24 -5.17 6.21
N HIS A 78 1.46 -5.95 6.92
CA HIS A 78 1.97 -6.91 7.89
C HIS A 78 1.84 -8.33 7.31
N PHE A 79 2.98 -8.90 6.93
CA PHE A 79 3.03 -10.27 6.45
C PHE A 79 3.31 -11.25 7.59
N LEU A 80 2.45 -12.24 7.73
CA LEU A 80 2.58 -13.29 8.73
C LEU A 80 2.69 -14.65 8.05
N ILE A 81 3.51 -15.53 8.60
CA ILE A 81 3.60 -16.92 8.20
C ILE A 81 2.82 -17.74 9.23
N THR A 82 1.69 -18.31 8.82
CA THR A 82 0.83 -19.12 9.69
C THR A 82 0.80 -20.59 9.27
N GLN A 83 1.10 -20.88 8.02
CA GLN A 83 1.06 -22.22 7.45
C GLN A 83 2.29 -22.49 6.56
N SER A 84 2.57 -23.77 6.36
CA SER A 84 3.59 -24.20 5.40
C SER A 84 3.17 -23.76 3.99
N GLY A 85 4.01 -22.99 3.33
CA GLY A 85 3.73 -22.37 2.02
C GLY A 85 3.44 -20.88 2.05
N ASP A 86 3.02 -20.32 3.17
CA ASP A 86 2.78 -18.88 3.31
C ASP A 86 4.07 -18.08 3.08
N ALA A 87 5.22 -18.61 3.49
CA ALA A 87 6.53 -17.99 3.27
C ALA A 87 6.79 -17.72 1.79
N GLN A 88 6.59 -18.72 0.94
CA GLN A 88 6.81 -18.57 -0.50
C GLN A 88 5.79 -17.62 -1.13
N LYS A 89 4.55 -17.68 -0.67
CA LYS A 89 3.48 -16.77 -1.11
C LYS A 89 3.82 -15.33 -0.74
N ASN A 90 4.21 -15.08 0.50
CA ASN A 90 4.58 -13.75 1.00
C ASN A 90 5.81 -13.20 0.24
N LEU A 91 6.81 -14.02 -0.04
CA LEU A 91 7.96 -13.62 -0.86
C LEU A 91 7.54 -13.26 -2.30
N ASN A 92 6.59 -13.99 -2.89
CA ASN A 92 6.07 -13.65 -4.20
C ASN A 92 5.31 -12.32 -4.18
N HIS A 93 4.54 -12.06 -3.12
CA HIS A 93 3.88 -10.76 -2.92
C HIS A 93 4.89 -9.62 -2.78
N LEU A 94 5.93 -9.83 -1.98
CA LEU A 94 7.01 -8.87 -1.79
C LEU A 94 7.67 -8.50 -3.13
N ARG A 95 8.06 -9.50 -3.92
CA ARG A 95 8.66 -9.29 -5.25
C ARG A 95 7.70 -8.60 -6.22
N ALA A 96 6.41 -8.89 -6.13
CA ALA A 96 5.39 -8.23 -6.95
C ALA A 96 5.28 -6.74 -6.60
N ILE A 97 5.26 -6.39 -5.32
CA ILE A 97 5.25 -5.00 -4.87
C ILE A 97 6.53 -4.28 -5.30
N GLU A 98 7.69 -4.91 -5.08
CA GLU A 98 8.99 -4.36 -5.52
C GLU A 98 8.98 -4.06 -7.02
N SER A 99 8.48 -4.98 -7.84
CA SER A 99 8.42 -4.81 -9.30
C SER A 99 7.53 -3.65 -9.75
N CYS A 100 6.60 -3.20 -8.93
CA CYS A 100 5.72 -2.07 -9.24
C CYS A 100 6.41 -0.71 -9.16
N VAL A 101 7.56 -0.64 -8.49
CA VAL A 101 8.34 0.60 -8.37
C VAL A 101 9.27 0.77 -9.58
N TYR A 102 9.63 -0.32 -10.25
CA TYR A 102 10.53 -0.29 -11.41
C TYR A 102 9.77 -0.19 -12.74
N PRO A 103 10.42 0.33 -13.80
CA PRO A 103 9.88 0.29 -15.16
C PRO A 103 9.59 -1.14 -15.59
N ARG A 104 8.48 -1.35 -16.27
CA ARG A 104 7.95 -2.70 -16.56
C ARG A 104 8.81 -3.56 -17.50
N ASN A 105 9.66 -2.97 -18.32
CA ASN A 105 10.58 -3.67 -19.22
C ASN A 105 11.98 -3.13 -19.03
N GLY A 106 12.88 -3.95 -18.53
CA GLY A 106 14.28 -3.61 -18.30
C GLY A 106 15.12 -3.21 -19.51
N GLY A 107 14.51 -3.03 -20.68
CA GLY A 107 15.17 -2.64 -21.92
C GLY A 107 14.56 -1.42 -22.62
N GLU A 108 13.40 -0.97 -22.23
CA GLU A 108 12.74 0.18 -22.86
C GLU A 108 12.66 1.36 -21.91
N SER A 109 13.41 2.40 -22.24
CA SER A 109 13.63 3.60 -21.41
C SER A 109 12.41 4.51 -21.41
N TYR A 110 11.22 4.19 -21.30
CA TYR A 110 10.09 5.13 -21.19
C TYR A 110 8.77 4.47 -20.78
N VAL A 111 8.81 3.21 -20.38
CA VAL A 111 7.60 2.54 -19.90
C VAL A 111 7.41 2.88 -18.41
N PRO A 112 6.37 3.63 -18.04
CA PRO A 112 6.16 4.00 -16.64
C PRO A 112 5.83 2.77 -15.78
N PRO A 113 6.04 2.87 -14.45
CA PRO A 113 5.59 1.86 -13.50
C PRO A 113 4.10 1.58 -13.62
N VAL A 114 3.70 0.42 -13.15
CA VAL A 114 2.31 -0.05 -13.23
C VAL A 114 1.41 0.78 -12.30
N ILE A 115 0.23 1.13 -12.79
CA ILE A 115 -0.81 1.73 -11.95
C ILE A 115 -1.53 0.59 -11.22
N CYS A 116 -1.44 0.61 -9.90
CA CYS A 116 -2.09 -0.36 -9.03
C CYS A 116 -3.45 0.16 -8.54
N LYS A 117 -4.27 -0.74 -8.02
CA LYS A 117 -5.52 -0.38 -7.37
C LYS A 117 -5.47 -0.78 -5.91
N LEU A 118 -5.67 0.18 -5.04
CA LEU A 118 -5.74 -0.01 -3.60
C LEU A 118 -7.18 0.07 -3.14
N LYS A 119 -7.63 -0.91 -2.38
CA LYS A 119 -8.89 -0.88 -1.65
C LYS A 119 -8.64 -1.17 -0.18
N CYS A 120 -9.23 -0.39 0.68
CA CYS A 120 -9.23 -0.66 2.11
C CYS A 120 -10.58 -0.26 2.71
N GLY A 121 -11.55 -1.14 2.56
CA GLY A 121 -12.94 -0.87 2.94
C GLY A 121 -13.44 0.43 2.29
N GLN A 122 -14.07 1.29 3.09
CA GLN A 122 -14.53 2.61 2.67
C GLN A 122 -13.63 3.75 3.19
N ILE A 123 -12.47 3.42 3.79
CA ILE A 123 -11.62 4.42 4.45
C ILE A 123 -10.94 5.34 3.44
N LEU A 124 -10.42 4.78 2.36
CA LEU A 124 -9.67 5.54 1.35
C LEU A 124 -10.56 6.10 0.24
N ALA A 125 -11.53 5.32 -0.19
CA ALA A 125 -12.49 5.66 -1.22
C ALA A 125 -13.68 4.70 -1.13
N ASP A 126 -14.82 5.10 -1.69
CA ASP A 126 -16.04 4.25 -1.74
C ASP A 126 -15.80 2.97 -2.54
N ASP A 127 -14.89 3.02 -3.50
CA ASP A 127 -14.50 1.89 -4.34
C ASP A 127 -12.96 1.74 -4.33
N THR A 128 -12.37 1.33 -5.42
CA THR A 128 -10.92 1.18 -5.57
C THR A 128 -10.24 2.50 -5.91
N LEU A 129 -9.10 2.77 -5.27
CA LEU A 129 -8.27 3.94 -5.56
C LEU A 129 -7.11 3.54 -6.47
N CYS A 130 -6.97 4.23 -7.61
CA CYS A 130 -5.81 4.06 -8.48
C CYS A 130 -4.59 4.75 -7.86
N VAL A 131 -3.50 4.01 -7.67
CA VAL A 131 -2.28 4.47 -7.01
C VAL A 131 -1.05 4.12 -7.83
N ILE A 132 -0.01 4.94 -7.71
CA ILE A 132 1.33 4.70 -8.24
C ILE A 132 2.25 4.51 -7.04
N LEU A 133 2.99 3.41 -7.03
CA LEU A 133 3.97 3.13 -5.99
C LEU A 133 5.22 3.97 -6.26
N GLN A 134 5.54 4.88 -5.34
CA GLN A 134 6.72 5.74 -5.43
C GLN A 134 7.90 5.18 -4.66
N ASN A 135 7.63 4.62 -3.48
CA ASN A 135 8.64 4.10 -2.57
C ASN A 135 8.24 2.70 -2.10
N TYR A 136 9.25 1.90 -1.86
CA TYR A 136 9.15 0.57 -1.30
C TYR A 136 10.25 0.40 -0.25
N SER A 137 9.88 -0.09 0.91
CA SER A 137 10.81 -0.46 1.96
C SER A 137 10.30 -1.70 2.68
N VAL A 138 11.22 -2.55 3.10
CA VAL A 138 10.92 -3.76 3.88
C VAL A 138 11.71 -3.73 5.16
N THR A 139 11.05 -4.04 6.25
CA THR A 139 11.69 -4.18 7.55
C THR A 139 11.60 -5.62 8.02
N PHE A 140 12.74 -6.23 8.22
CA PHE A 140 12.84 -7.56 8.81
C PHE A 140 13.23 -7.43 10.30
N PRO A 141 12.30 -7.59 11.23
CA PRO A 141 12.60 -7.45 12.64
C PRO A 141 13.49 -8.61 13.10
N THR A 142 14.57 -8.30 13.81
CA THR A 142 15.51 -9.30 14.36
C THR A 142 14.97 -10.00 15.59
N GLU A 143 13.95 -9.45 16.21
CA GLU A 143 13.32 -9.98 17.43
C GLU A 143 12.32 -11.12 17.15
N VAL A 144 11.97 -11.32 15.88
CA VAL A 144 11.02 -12.34 15.46
C VAL A 144 11.77 -13.63 15.17
N ALA A 145 11.17 -14.78 15.55
CA ALA A 145 11.70 -16.08 15.20
C ALA A 145 11.76 -16.27 13.68
N TRP A 146 12.80 -16.95 13.22
CA TRP A 146 13.03 -17.27 11.81
C TRP A 146 12.77 -18.75 11.57
N ASP A 147 12.22 -19.06 10.42
CA ASP A 147 12.07 -20.44 9.97
C ASP A 147 13.39 -20.94 9.39
N GLU A 148 13.94 -22.01 9.94
CA GLU A 148 15.21 -22.58 9.52
C GLU A 148 15.19 -23.17 8.09
N ALA A 149 14.02 -23.59 7.63
CA ALA A 149 13.88 -24.21 6.32
C ALA A 149 13.81 -23.18 5.17
N THR A 150 13.15 -22.06 5.40
CA THR A 150 12.91 -21.04 4.37
C THR A 150 13.77 -19.80 4.56
N PHE A 151 14.47 -19.67 5.68
CA PHE A 151 15.22 -18.48 6.08
C PHE A 151 14.37 -17.19 6.03
N CYS A 152 13.08 -17.31 6.33
CA CYS A 152 12.17 -16.20 6.40
C CYS A 152 11.75 -15.93 7.85
N PRO A 153 11.65 -14.66 8.27
CA PRO A 153 11.06 -14.34 9.57
C PRO A 153 9.56 -14.66 9.56
N TYR A 154 9.03 -15.10 10.69
CA TYR A 154 7.59 -15.39 10.82
C TYR A 154 6.70 -14.14 10.65
N ARG A 155 7.29 -12.96 10.78
CA ARG A 155 6.64 -11.67 10.54
C ARG A 155 7.62 -10.69 9.91
N PHE A 156 7.16 -9.92 8.93
CA PHE A 156 7.85 -8.75 8.38
C PHE A 156 6.83 -7.72 7.87
N ASP A 157 7.29 -6.46 7.77
CA ASP A 157 6.48 -5.31 7.44
C ASP A 157 7.06 -4.53 6.26
#